data_26ea9cb3df095c8bc8b3112a851a5fec
#
_entry.id   26ea9cb3df095c8bc8b3112a851a5fec
#
_cell.length_a   1.000
_cell.length_b   1.000
_cell.length_c   1.000
_cell.angle_alpha   90.00
_cell.angle_beta   90.00
_cell.angle_gamma   90.00
#
_symmetry.space_group_name_H-M   'P 1'
#
loop_
_entity.id
_entity.type
_entity.pdbx_description
1 polymer ?
#
loop_
_entity_poly.entity_id
_entity_poly.type
_entity_poly.pdbx_seq_one_letter_code
_entity_poly.pdbx_strand_id
1 'polypeptide(L)'
;MVMLLVTCLPWGAMEATPEDALAYVDAHPLAQPLADTLAQNRVVFVGEVHDRYDHHLNQLAVLRALHQKNPNIAIGVEWFQQPFQAAVNDFLAGKINETELLRGTEYFERWGYDYRQLRPIMEYAKANHLPVIALNAPVELTRKVSKGGLEALSSTERAQLPATINPPDTAYRARLQTVFAMHSEDKAQFEHFLAVQRIWDETMAQHVVNYVQKHPQHQMVVFAGVGHISDGAGIPADVIRQIPAIKLATVASASSPDAPPNSVDHTLPSPLLALPPLGKLGLLLNPQASGLSVAALDTKSGAAQAGVREGDRVASLDGVTIHNMADLKLALAQRPAGATVQLAVERSGERDLLSYSVVLQ
;
A
#
# COMPACT_ATOMS: atom_id res chain seq x y z
N MET A 1 -44.65 30.88 -4.75
CA MET A 1 -43.30 30.72 -4.16
C MET A 1 -43.22 29.29 -3.66
N VAL A 2 -42.77 28.38 -4.53
CA VAL A 2 -42.65 26.94 -4.25
C VAL A 2 -41.23 26.71 -3.77
N MET A 3 -41.09 26.34 -2.52
CA MET A 3 -39.84 26.05 -1.85
C MET A 3 -39.48 24.59 -2.17
N LEU A 4 -38.54 24.37 -3.09
CA LEU A 4 -37.94 23.04 -3.32
C LEU A 4 -37.07 22.70 -2.11
N LEU A 5 -37.53 21.78 -1.28
CA LEU A 5 -36.69 21.09 -0.28
C LEU A 5 -35.78 20.11 -1.02
N VAL A 6 -34.52 20.48 -1.15
CA VAL A 6 -33.44 19.53 -1.52
C VAL A 6 -33.15 18.68 -0.28
N THR A 7 -33.72 17.49 -0.24
CA THR A 7 -33.36 16.48 0.75
C THR A 7 -31.96 15.95 0.40
N CYS A 8 -30.95 16.40 1.14
CA CYS A 8 -29.65 15.69 1.18
C CYS A 8 -29.89 14.32 1.79
N LEU A 9 -29.95 13.29 0.96
CA LEU A 9 -29.85 11.92 1.42
C LEU A 9 -28.44 11.73 2.02
N PRO A 10 -28.29 11.14 3.21
CA PRO A 10 -26.99 10.76 3.70
C PRO A 10 -26.41 9.73 2.72
N TRP A 11 -25.21 9.99 2.24
CA TRP A 11 -24.43 9.01 1.47
C TRP A 11 -24.23 7.78 2.35
N GLY A 12 -25.07 6.77 2.14
CA GLY A 12 -24.81 5.44 2.67
C GLY A 12 -23.48 4.98 2.12
N ALA A 13 -22.65 4.37 2.95
CA ALA A 13 -21.40 3.75 2.52
C ALA A 13 -21.72 2.78 1.37
N MET A 14 -21.37 3.17 0.13
CA MET A 14 -21.45 2.27 -1.00
C MET A 14 -20.44 1.12 -0.75
N GLU A 15 -20.90 -0.11 -0.90
CA GLU A 15 -20.02 -1.26 -0.96
C GLU A 15 -19.16 -1.11 -2.24
N ALA A 16 -17.96 -0.55 -2.11
CA ALA A 16 -17.12 -0.23 -3.25
C ALA A 16 -16.49 -1.51 -3.82
N THR A 17 -17.06 -2.00 -4.89
CA THR A 17 -16.43 -3.01 -5.76
C THR A 17 -15.39 -2.35 -6.67
N PRO A 18 -14.51 -3.11 -7.33
CA PRO A 18 -13.64 -2.55 -8.37
C PRO A 18 -14.41 -1.86 -9.51
N GLU A 19 -15.61 -2.32 -9.81
CA GLU A 19 -16.51 -1.73 -10.80
C GLU A 19 -17.01 -0.36 -10.32
N ASP A 20 -17.31 -0.22 -9.03
CA ASP A 20 -17.69 1.06 -8.41
C ASP A 20 -16.53 2.06 -8.46
N ALA A 21 -15.28 1.59 -8.27
CA ALA A 21 -14.08 2.43 -8.39
C ALA A 21 -13.92 2.99 -9.80
N LEU A 22 -14.11 2.18 -10.83
CA LEU A 22 -14.06 2.62 -12.22
C LEU A 22 -15.20 3.59 -12.53
N ALA A 23 -16.42 3.28 -12.09
CA ALA A 23 -17.58 4.15 -12.24
C ALA A 23 -17.38 5.51 -11.53
N TYR A 24 -16.80 5.49 -10.32
CA TYR A 24 -16.45 6.72 -9.61
C TYR A 24 -15.45 7.56 -10.39
N VAL A 25 -14.37 6.97 -10.89
CA VAL A 25 -13.35 7.68 -11.67
C VAL A 25 -13.90 8.17 -13.01
N ASP A 26 -14.82 7.44 -13.64
CA ASP A 26 -15.53 7.88 -14.84
C ASP A 26 -16.42 9.09 -14.58
N ALA A 27 -17.08 9.16 -13.41
CA ALA A 27 -17.88 10.29 -13.00
C ALA A 27 -17.04 11.50 -12.55
N HIS A 28 -15.77 11.28 -12.14
CA HIS A 28 -14.84 12.29 -11.64
C HIS A 28 -13.52 12.24 -12.40
N PRO A 29 -13.52 12.44 -13.73
CA PRO A 29 -12.30 12.34 -14.52
C PRO A 29 -11.32 13.46 -14.17
N LEU A 30 -10.03 13.16 -14.34
CA LEU A 30 -8.99 14.19 -14.21
C LEU A 30 -9.28 15.33 -15.21
N ALA A 31 -9.22 16.57 -14.73
CA ALA A 31 -9.45 17.75 -15.57
C ALA A 31 -8.48 17.75 -16.77
N GLN A 32 -9.01 17.97 -17.98
CA GLN A 32 -8.26 17.88 -19.22
C GLN A 32 -6.99 18.77 -19.24
N PRO A 33 -7.00 20.04 -18.78
CA PRO A 33 -5.78 20.87 -18.76
C PRO A 33 -4.68 20.28 -17.86
N LEU A 34 -5.05 19.65 -16.73
CA LEU A 34 -4.08 18.99 -15.86
C LEU A 34 -3.54 17.72 -16.53
N ALA A 35 -4.41 16.91 -17.13
CA ALA A 35 -3.99 15.72 -17.88
C ALA A 35 -3.02 16.09 -19.02
N ASP A 36 -3.24 17.21 -19.73
CA ASP A 36 -2.33 17.71 -20.77
C ASP A 36 -0.98 18.14 -20.21
N THR A 37 -0.99 18.79 -19.05
CA THR A 37 0.24 19.21 -18.36
C THR A 37 1.04 17.99 -17.89
N LEU A 38 0.40 17.03 -17.24
CA LEU A 38 1.06 15.83 -16.73
C LEU A 38 1.61 14.94 -17.87
N ALA A 39 0.92 14.89 -19.01
CA ALA A 39 1.36 14.11 -20.18
C ALA A 39 2.68 14.61 -20.79
N GLN A 40 3.11 15.84 -20.47
CA GLN A 40 4.40 16.38 -20.95
C GLN A 40 5.60 15.93 -20.11
N ASN A 41 5.34 15.23 -19.00
CA ASN A 41 6.36 14.76 -18.07
C ASN A 41 6.73 13.32 -18.35
N ARG A 42 8.00 13.01 -18.16
CA ARG A 42 8.54 11.66 -18.34
C ARG A 42 8.15 10.74 -17.17
N VAL A 43 8.11 11.31 -15.96
CA VAL A 43 7.69 10.64 -14.74
C VAL A 43 6.67 11.53 -14.04
N VAL A 44 5.56 10.93 -13.60
CA VAL A 44 4.54 11.59 -12.78
C VAL A 44 4.43 10.85 -11.46
N PHE A 45 4.78 11.50 -10.37
CA PHE A 45 4.63 10.96 -9.01
C PHE A 45 3.25 11.34 -8.48
N VAL A 46 2.51 10.36 -7.95
CA VAL A 46 1.18 10.58 -7.35
C VAL A 46 1.20 10.05 -5.92
N GLY A 47 1.30 10.99 -4.99
CA GLY A 47 1.40 10.73 -3.56
C GLY A 47 0.08 10.37 -2.91
N GLU A 48 0.15 9.49 -1.91
CA GLU A 48 -1.03 9.01 -1.19
C GLU A 48 -0.77 8.95 0.33
N VAL A 49 -1.82 8.79 1.11
CA VAL A 49 -1.81 8.27 2.48
C VAL A 49 -2.33 6.84 2.39
N HIS A 50 -1.55 5.88 2.88
CA HIS A 50 -1.68 4.46 2.57
C HIS A 50 -3.05 3.83 2.87
N ASP A 51 -3.81 4.38 3.81
CA ASP A 51 -5.15 3.90 4.21
C ASP A 51 -6.30 4.77 3.67
N ARG A 52 -6.02 5.67 2.73
CA ARG A 52 -7.00 6.57 2.12
C ARG A 52 -7.43 6.08 0.75
N TYR A 53 -8.61 5.46 0.70
CA TYR A 53 -9.17 4.91 -0.55
C TYR A 53 -9.37 5.97 -1.64
N ASP A 54 -9.85 7.16 -1.28
CA ASP A 54 -10.00 8.29 -2.20
C ASP A 54 -8.67 8.74 -2.83
N HIS A 55 -7.53 8.59 -2.13
CA HIS A 55 -6.22 8.86 -2.71
C HIS A 55 -5.86 7.85 -3.79
N HIS A 56 -6.17 6.57 -3.59
CA HIS A 56 -5.95 5.51 -4.59
C HIS A 56 -6.88 5.67 -5.79
N LEU A 57 -8.09 6.22 -5.61
CA LEU A 57 -8.97 6.60 -6.72
C LEU A 57 -8.39 7.76 -7.53
N ASN A 58 -7.78 8.76 -6.88
CA ASN A 58 -7.03 9.82 -7.56
C ASN A 58 -5.84 9.27 -8.36
N GLN A 59 -5.09 8.31 -7.80
CA GLN A 59 -4.02 7.59 -8.52
C GLN A 59 -4.56 6.90 -9.77
N LEU A 60 -5.68 6.20 -9.67
CA LEU A 60 -6.33 5.57 -10.81
C LEU A 60 -6.83 6.59 -11.86
N ALA A 61 -7.38 7.72 -11.43
CA ALA A 61 -7.83 8.78 -12.33
C ALA A 61 -6.66 9.37 -13.13
N VAL A 62 -5.52 9.65 -12.47
CA VAL A 62 -4.29 10.12 -13.14
C VAL A 62 -3.78 9.08 -14.12
N LEU A 63 -3.67 7.82 -13.69
CA LEU A 63 -3.22 6.71 -14.55
C LEU A 63 -4.06 6.60 -15.82
N ARG A 64 -5.38 6.59 -15.68
CA ARG A 64 -6.31 6.46 -16.82
C ARG A 64 -6.20 7.63 -17.78
N ALA A 65 -6.16 8.85 -17.25
CA ALA A 65 -6.03 10.05 -18.08
C ALA A 65 -4.71 10.08 -18.88
N LEU A 66 -3.62 9.65 -18.27
CA LEU A 66 -2.32 9.57 -18.94
C LEU A 66 -2.24 8.40 -19.91
N HIS A 67 -2.80 7.24 -19.59
CA HIS A 67 -2.87 6.09 -20.48
C HIS A 67 -3.67 6.39 -21.76
N GLN A 68 -4.76 7.16 -21.65
CA GLN A 68 -5.53 7.62 -22.83
C GLN A 68 -4.70 8.49 -23.77
N LYS A 69 -3.70 9.21 -23.26
CA LYS A 69 -2.81 10.09 -24.07
C LYS A 69 -1.57 9.37 -24.57
N ASN A 70 -1.07 8.43 -23.81
CA ASN A 70 0.14 7.68 -24.14
C ASN A 70 -0.04 6.20 -23.81
N PRO A 71 -0.23 5.31 -24.80
CA PRO A 71 -0.35 3.88 -24.58
C PRO A 71 0.94 3.25 -24.01
N ASN A 72 2.10 3.91 -24.22
CA ASN A 72 3.37 3.45 -23.67
C ASN A 72 3.58 4.00 -22.26
N ILE A 73 2.76 3.54 -21.31
CA ILE A 73 2.83 3.94 -19.90
C ILE A 73 3.20 2.74 -19.02
N ALA A 74 3.96 2.99 -17.97
CA ALA A 74 4.27 2.02 -16.92
C ALA A 74 3.90 2.59 -15.56
N ILE A 75 3.68 1.70 -14.60
CA ILE A 75 3.31 2.03 -13.24
C ILE A 75 4.43 1.60 -12.31
N GLY A 76 5.00 2.52 -11.54
CA GLY A 76 5.92 2.20 -10.44
C GLY A 76 5.15 2.22 -9.12
N VAL A 77 5.37 1.23 -8.27
CA VAL A 77 4.60 1.11 -7.02
C VAL A 77 5.48 0.86 -5.82
N GLU A 78 5.22 1.57 -4.73
CA GLU A 78 5.90 1.39 -3.46
C GLU A 78 5.47 0.11 -2.74
N TRP A 79 4.21 -0.29 -2.86
CA TRP A 79 3.63 -1.39 -2.07
C TRP A 79 4.11 -2.80 -2.42
N PHE A 80 4.90 -2.96 -3.49
CA PHE A 80 5.62 -4.20 -3.79
C PHE A 80 7.13 -3.99 -3.73
N GLN A 81 7.83 -4.98 -3.16
CA GLN A 81 9.28 -4.99 -3.07
C GLN A 81 9.89 -5.68 -4.29
N GLN A 82 11.01 -5.16 -4.76
CA GLN A 82 11.68 -5.57 -5.98
C GLN A 82 11.91 -7.09 -6.13
N PRO A 83 12.29 -7.85 -5.08
CA PRO A 83 12.47 -9.29 -5.21
C PRO A 83 11.24 -10.07 -5.66
N PHE A 84 10.05 -9.48 -5.52
CA PHE A 84 8.77 -10.11 -5.87
C PHE A 84 8.23 -9.70 -7.24
N GLN A 85 9.02 -9.02 -8.06
CA GLN A 85 8.61 -8.59 -9.41
C GLN A 85 8.05 -9.72 -10.26
N ALA A 86 8.58 -10.95 -10.12
CA ALA A 86 8.11 -12.11 -10.88
C ALA A 86 6.63 -12.42 -10.58
N ALA A 87 6.21 -12.41 -9.31
CA ALA A 87 4.81 -12.65 -8.94
C ALA A 87 3.87 -11.54 -9.47
N VAL A 88 4.32 -10.28 -9.44
CA VAL A 88 3.57 -9.17 -10.04
C VAL A 88 3.38 -9.38 -11.54
N ASN A 89 4.44 -9.77 -12.25
CA ASN A 89 4.38 -10.05 -13.70
C ASN A 89 3.45 -11.22 -14.01
N ASP A 90 3.49 -12.28 -13.22
CA ASP A 90 2.62 -13.46 -13.41
C ASP A 90 1.15 -13.14 -13.17
N PHE A 91 0.83 -12.27 -12.21
CA PHE A 91 -0.53 -11.76 -12.00
C PHE A 91 -1.02 -10.93 -13.20
N LEU A 92 -0.21 -9.99 -13.68
CA LEU A 92 -0.55 -9.16 -14.84
C LEU A 92 -0.73 -9.99 -16.12
N ALA A 93 0.03 -11.07 -16.26
CA ALA A 93 -0.09 -12.02 -17.36
C ALA A 93 -1.28 -12.99 -17.19
N GLY A 94 -2.04 -12.93 -16.09
CA GLY A 94 -3.17 -13.82 -15.81
C GLY A 94 -2.78 -15.25 -15.45
N LYS A 95 -1.51 -15.53 -15.15
CA LYS A 95 -1.03 -16.86 -14.78
C LYS A 95 -1.37 -17.23 -13.32
N ILE A 96 -1.50 -16.24 -12.46
CA ILE A 96 -1.89 -16.40 -11.06
C ILE A 96 -3.05 -15.46 -10.74
N ASN A 97 -3.84 -15.82 -9.73
CA ASN A 97 -4.94 -15.01 -9.23
C ASN A 97 -4.48 -14.02 -8.12
N GLU A 98 -5.39 -13.19 -7.60
CA GLU A 98 -5.12 -12.19 -6.56
C GLU A 98 -4.58 -12.84 -5.27
N THR A 99 -5.18 -13.94 -4.81
CA THR A 99 -4.73 -14.64 -3.61
C THR A 99 -3.30 -15.14 -3.76
N GLU A 100 -2.96 -15.66 -4.92
CA GLU A 100 -1.60 -16.12 -5.25
C GLU A 100 -0.61 -14.95 -5.36
N LEU A 101 -1.02 -13.80 -5.92
CA LEU A 101 -0.24 -12.57 -5.90
C LEU A 101 0.07 -12.13 -4.47
N LEU A 102 -0.95 -11.99 -3.62
CA LEU A 102 -0.80 -11.50 -2.25
C LEU A 102 0.07 -12.44 -1.41
N ARG A 103 -0.05 -13.76 -1.61
CA ARG A 103 0.81 -14.75 -0.99
C ARG A 103 2.23 -14.70 -1.56
N GLY A 104 2.37 -14.68 -2.88
CA GLY A 104 3.68 -14.69 -3.57
C GLY A 104 4.49 -13.42 -3.37
N THR A 105 3.86 -12.31 -3.02
CA THR A 105 4.53 -11.05 -2.66
C THR A 105 4.68 -10.85 -1.15
N GLU A 106 4.20 -11.80 -0.33
CA GLU A 106 4.14 -11.67 1.14
C GLU A 106 3.49 -10.33 1.56
N TYR A 107 2.43 -9.92 0.85
CA TYR A 107 1.86 -8.58 0.93
C TYR A 107 1.48 -8.19 2.36
N PHE A 108 0.82 -9.07 3.11
CA PHE A 108 0.35 -8.76 4.46
C PHE A 108 1.44 -8.77 5.53
N GLU A 109 2.62 -9.37 5.27
CA GLU A 109 3.80 -9.29 6.10
C GLU A 109 4.63 -8.02 5.86
N ARG A 110 4.62 -7.54 4.60
CA ARG A 110 5.53 -6.49 4.11
C ARG A 110 4.89 -5.12 4.00
N TRP A 111 3.64 -5.07 3.50
CA TRP A 111 2.88 -3.83 3.34
C TRP A 111 1.73 -3.74 4.35
N GLY A 112 0.84 -4.72 4.36
CA GLY A 112 -0.14 -4.95 5.42
C GLY A 112 -1.40 -4.10 5.38
N TYR A 113 -1.53 -3.11 4.50
CA TYR A 113 -2.75 -2.33 4.29
C TYR A 113 -3.81 -3.13 3.53
N ASP A 114 -5.05 -2.67 3.56
CA ASP A 114 -6.16 -3.32 2.86
C ASP A 114 -5.95 -3.29 1.34
N TYR A 115 -5.68 -4.44 0.74
CA TYR A 115 -5.41 -4.55 -0.69
C TYR A 115 -6.59 -4.12 -1.56
N ARG A 116 -7.82 -4.13 -1.05
CA ARG A 116 -8.98 -3.65 -1.82
C ARG A 116 -8.82 -2.20 -2.28
N GLN A 117 -8.03 -1.40 -1.58
CA GLN A 117 -7.71 -0.02 -1.97
C GLN A 117 -6.87 0.04 -3.24
N LEU A 118 -5.98 -0.93 -3.44
CA LEU A 118 -5.04 -1.00 -4.57
C LEU A 118 -5.59 -1.83 -5.74
N ARG A 119 -6.55 -2.71 -5.46
CA ARG A 119 -7.14 -3.64 -6.44
C ARG A 119 -7.59 -2.94 -7.72
N PRO A 120 -8.31 -1.80 -7.71
CA PRO A 120 -8.75 -1.15 -8.94
C PRO A 120 -7.59 -0.74 -9.87
N ILE A 121 -6.46 -0.33 -9.31
CA ILE A 121 -5.26 0.02 -10.06
C ILE A 121 -4.65 -1.24 -10.69
N MET A 122 -4.52 -2.31 -9.91
CA MET A 122 -3.92 -3.56 -10.36
C MET A 122 -4.78 -4.27 -11.42
N GLU A 123 -6.10 -4.27 -11.27
CA GLU A 123 -7.02 -4.80 -12.27
C GLU A 123 -7.02 -3.95 -13.55
N TYR A 124 -6.96 -2.63 -13.43
CA TYR A 124 -6.81 -1.75 -14.60
C TYR A 124 -5.50 -2.02 -15.34
N ALA A 125 -4.39 -2.17 -14.62
CA ALA A 125 -3.10 -2.51 -15.20
C ALA A 125 -3.15 -3.86 -15.93
N LYS A 126 -3.73 -4.89 -15.31
CA LYS A 126 -3.91 -6.23 -15.88
C LYS A 126 -4.78 -6.21 -17.13
N ALA A 127 -5.95 -5.56 -17.08
CA ALA A 127 -6.90 -5.49 -18.20
C ALA A 127 -6.32 -4.75 -19.42
N ASN A 128 -5.39 -3.81 -19.20
CA ASN A 128 -4.75 -3.02 -20.26
C ASN A 128 -3.30 -3.44 -20.54
N HIS A 129 -2.84 -4.55 -19.98
CA HIS A 129 -1.49 -5.09 -20.17
C HIS A 129 -0.37 -4.09 -19.83
N LEU A 130 -0.61 -3.21 -18.84
CA LEU A 130 0.36 -2.22 -18.42
C LEU A 130 1.42 -2.85 -17.49
N PRO A 131 2.70 -2.57 -17.69
CA PRO A 131 3.74 -3.03 -16.78
C PRO A 131 3.63 -2.33 -15.42
N VAL A 132 3.67 -3.12 -14.34
CA VAL A 132 3.77 -2.65 -12.96
C VAL A 132 5.14 -3.03 -12.42
N ILE A 133 5.87 -2.05 -11.93
CA ILE A 133 7.25 -2.19 -11.45
C ILE A 133 7.25 -2.06 -9.92
N ALA A 134 7.69 -3.12 -9.26
CA ALA A 134 7.93 -3.13 -7.81
C ALA A 134 9.16 -2.27 -7.50
N LEU A 135 8.99 -1.20 -6.72
CA LEU A 135 10.05 -0.21 -6.50
C LEU A 135 10.78 -0.38 -5.16
N ASN A 136 10.10 -0.94 -4.14
CA ASN A 136 10.56 -0.84 -2.76
C ASN A 136 11.71 -1.77 -2.44
N ALA A 137 12.50 -1.39 -1.43
CA ALA A 137 13.60 -2.17 -0.89
C ALA A 137 13.10 -3.40 -0.10
N PRO A 138 13.90 -4.49 -0.01
CA PRO A 138 13.59 -5.63 0.84
C PRO A 138 13.46 -5.21 2.32
N VAL A 139 12.36 -5.59 2.95
CA VAL A 139 12.06 -5.23 4.35
C VAL A 139 13.08 -5.83 5.34
N GLU A 140 13.72 -6.93 5.02
CA GLU A 140 14.76 -7.55 5.82
C GLU A 140 15.96 -6.61 6.01
N LEU A 141 16.31 -5.88 4.95
CA LEU A 141 17.41 -4.92 4.98
C LEU A 141 17.04 -3.69 5.81
N THR A 142 15.88 -3.12 5.55
CA THR A 142 15.42 -1.93 6.29
C THR A 142 15.18 -2.22 7.77
N ARG A 143 14.70 -3.43 8.14
CA ARG A 143 14.59 -3.87 9.55
C ARG A 143 15.94 -4.01 10.24
N LYS A 144 16.99 -4.47 9.54
CA LYS A 144 18.36 -4.51 10.11
C LYS A 144 18.88 -3.10 10.33
N VAL A 145 18.72 -2.23 9.33
CA VAL A 145 19.16 -0.83 9.41
C VAL A 145 18.41 -0.06 10.50
N SER A 146 17.12 -0.30 10.67
CA SER A 146 16.35 0.37 11.75
C SER A 146 16.85 0.03 13.16
N LYS A 147 17.50 -1.14 13.33
CA LYS A 147 18.04 -1.60 14.63
C LYS A 147 19.50 -1.21 14.86
N GLY A 148 20.31 -1.22 13.82
CA GLY A 148 21.76 -1.12 13.96
C GLY A 148 22.45 -0.24 12.91
N GLY A 149 21.72 0.61 12.18
CA GLY A 149 22.30 1.43 11.12
C GLY A 149 22.71 0.64 9.87
N LEU A 150 23.33 1.33 8.91
CA LEU A 150 23.83 0.72 7.68
C LEU A 150 24.92 -0.31 7.94
N GLU A 151 25.65 -0.16 9.02
CA GLU A 151 26.75 -1.04 9.46
C GLU A 151 26.26 -2.43 9.89
N ALA A 152 24.97 -2.58 10.17
CA ALA A 152 24.35 -3.89 10.47
C ALA A 152 24.21 -4.79 9.24
N LEU A 153 24.37 -4.24 8.04
CA LEU A 153 24.30 -5.00 6.79
C LEU A 153 25.64 -5.66 6.47
N SER A 154 25.58 -6.94 6.10
CA SER A 154 26.72 -7.61 5.47
C SER A 154 27.02 -7.00 4.09
N SER A 155 28.21 -7.26 3.54
CA SER A 155 28.57 -6.81 2.19
C SER A 155 27.60 -7.33 1.10
N THR A 156 27.13 -8.56 1.24
CA THR A 156 26.15 -9.16 0.32
C THR A 156 24.78 -8.48 0.40
N GLU A 157 24.35 -8.13 1.61
CA GLU A 157 23.09 -7.37 1.83
C GLU A 157 23.21 -5.94 1.33
N ARG A 158 24.34 -5.28 1.62
CA ARG A 158 24.60 -3.91 1.15
C ARG A 158 24.60 -3.83 -0.39
N ALA A 159 25.07 -4.86 -1.07
CA ALA A 159 25.09 -4.93 -2.54
C ALA A 159 23.67 -5.04 -3.17
N GLN A 160 22.63 -5.33 -2.39
CA GLN A 160 21.24 -5.33 -2.86
C GLN A 160 20.60 -3.93 -2.84
N LEU A 161 21.26 -2.96 -2.24
CA LEU A 161 20.82 -1.56 -2.19
C LEU A 161 21.60 -0.72 -3.21
N PRO A 162 21.13 0.48 -3.55
CA PRO A 162 21.91 1.42 -4.35
C PRO A 162 23.33 1.59 -3.81
N ALA A 163 24.31 1.67 -4.70
CA ALA A 163 25.72 1.77 -4.33
C ALA A 163 25.97 2.96 -3.40
N THR A 164 25.28 4.07 -3.67
CA THR A 164 25.33 5.28 -2.84
C THR A 164 23.95 5.53 -2.25
N ILE A 165 23.86 5.71 -0.93
CA ILE A 165 22.73 6.26 -0.22
C ILE A 165 23.13 7.67 0.19
N ASN A 166 22.62 8.68 -0.51
CA ASN A 166 23.00 10.06 -0.27
C ASN A 166 22.30 10.58 1.00
N PRO A 167 23.01 11.42 1.80
CA PRO A 167 22.35 12.07 2.91
C PRO A 167 21.22 12.99 2.42
N PRO A 168 20.17 13.18 3.21
CA PRO A 168 19.09 14.09 2.85
C PRO A 168 19.58 15.56 2.95
N ASP A 169 18.91 16.44 2.25
CA ASP A 169 19.09 17.87 2.50
C ASP A 169 18.55 18.28 3.88
N THR A 170 18.84 19.51 4.28
CA THR A 170 18.48 20.02 5.60
C THR A 170 16.97 20.11 5.82
N ALA A 171 16.20 20.47 4.79
CA ALA A 171 14.75 20.63 4.88
C ALA A 171 14.06 19.27 5.03
N TYR A 172 14.45 18.28 4.20
CA TYR A 172 13.97 16.91 4.30
C TYR A 172 14.29 16.29 5.67
N ARG A 173 15.53 16.47 6.15
CA ARG A 173 15.93 16.00 7.49
C ARG A 173 15.08 16.63 8.60
N ALA A 174 14.85 17.94 8.56
CA ALA A 174 14.05 18.65 9.54
C ALA A 174 12.60 18.17 9.56
N ARG A 175 11.99 17.94 8.38
CA ARG A 175 10.65 17.37 8.25
C ARG A 175 10.56 15.99 8.90
N LEU A 176 11.47 15.10 8.58
CA LEU A 176 11.51 13.75 9.16
C LEU A 176 11.77 13.77 10.67
N GLN A 177 12.55 14.73 11.16
CA GLN A 177 12.76 14.90 12.60
C GLN A 177 11.47 15.28 13.32
N THR A 178 10.64 16.14 12.71
CA THR A 178 9.31 16.49 13.24
C THR A 178 8.40 15.26 13.33
N VAL A 179 8.35 14.45 12.28
CA VAL A 179 7.56 13.21 12.25
C VAL A 179 8.07 12.21 13.29
N PHE A 180 9.38 12.04 13.39
CA PHE A 180 10.00 11.11 14.34
C PHE A 180 9.75 11.52 15.80
N ALA A 181 9.82 12.82 16.10
CA ALA A 181 9.62 13.35 17.45
C ALA A 181 8.23 13.08 18.04
N MET A 182 7.23 12.76 17.19
CA MET A 182 5.91 12.31 17.66
C MET A 182 5.96 10.90 18.28
N HIS A 183 7.02 10.13 18.05
CA HIS A 183 7.14 8.72 18.47
C HIS A 183 8.32 8.47 19.41
N SER A 184 9.41 9.23 19.29
CA SER A 184 10.63 9.06 20.08
C SER A 184 11.49 10.33 20.06
N GLU A 185 12.26 10.54 21.15
CA GLU A 185 13.27 11.59 21.24
C GLU A 185 14.71 11.04 21.15
N ASP A 186 14.88 9.74 20.94
CA ASP A 186 16.18 9.09 20.86
C ASP A 186 16.91 9.45 19.55
N LYS A 187 18.00 10.19 19.66
CA LYS A 187 18.79 10.67 18.51
C LYS A 187 19.42 9.52 17.71
N ALA A 188 19.86 8.44 18.34
CA ALA A 188 20.43 7.30 17.62
C ALA A 188 19.37 6.57 16.82
N GLN A 189 18.19 6.39 17.38
CA GLN A 189 17.04 5.83 16.65
C GLN A 189 16.59 6.75 15.50
N PHE A 190 16.70 8.08 15.65
CA PHE A 190 16.41 9.00 14.56
C PHE A 190 17.37 8.81 13.37
N GLU A 191 18.68 8.64 13.60
CA GLU A 191 19.63 8.40 12.49
C GLU A 191 19.32 7.08 11.78
N HIS A 192 18.95 6.03 12.51
CA HIS A 192 18.53 4.78 11.91
C HIS A 192 17.22 4.92 11.12
N PHE A 193 16.25 5.63 11.66
CA PHE A 193 15.00 5.95 10.96
C PHE A 193 15.27 6.72 9.67
N LEU A 194 16.12 7.76 9.74
CA LEU A 194 16.52 8.55 8.59
C LEU A 194 17.24 7.72 7.53
N ALA A 195 18.12 6.81 7.95
CA ALA A 195 18.80 5.89 7.04
C ALA A 195 17.80 4.96 6.32
N VAL A 196 16.77 4.47 7.00
CA VAL A 196 15.70 3.65 6.40
C VAL A 196 14.92 4.46 5.36
N GLN A 197 14.53 5.70 5.68
CA GLN A 197 13.82 6.58 4.72
C GLN A 197 14.66 6.80 3.46
N ARG A 198 15.96 7.07 3.63
CA ARG A 198 16.88 7.27 2.49
C ARG A 198 17.07 5.99 1.66
N ILE A 199 17.07 4.81 2.30
CA ILE A 199 17.12 3.53 1.58
C ILE A 199 15.87 3.36 0.71
N TRP A 200 14.69 3.65 1.24
CA TRP A 200 13.45 3.57 0.46
C TRP A 200 13.50 4.53 -0.73
N ASP A 201 13.77 5.81 -0.51
CA ASP A 201 13.81 6.82 -1.57
C ASP A 201 14.81 6.48 -2.67
N GLU A 202 16.07 6.21 -2.30
CA GLU A 202 17.15 5.91 -3.25
C GLU A 202 16.87 4.60 -4.02
N THR A 203 16.31 3.58 -3.35
CA THR A 203 15.97 2.31 -4.01
C THR A 203 14.84 2.51 -5.01
N MET A 204 13.76 3.20 -4.61
CA MET A 204 12.65 3.48 -5.49
C MET A 204 13.09 4.36 -6.68
N ALA A 205 13.88 5.40 -6.41
CA ALA A 205 14.43 6.25 -7.46
C ALA A 205 15.31 5.47 -8.45
N GLN A 206 16.17 4.56 -7.94
CA GLN A 206 17.03 3.73 -8.79
C GLN A 206 16.20 2.84 -9.73
N HIS A 207 15.10 2.25 -9.24
CA HIS A 207 14.21 1.43 -10.07
C HIS A 207 13.45 2.26 -11.10
N VAL A 208 12.99 3.47 -10.75
CA VAL A 208 12.42 4.43 -11.69
C VAL A 208 13.42 4.76 -12.79
N VAL A 209 14.64 5.14 -12.42
CA VAL A 209 15.72 5.50 -13.36
C VAL A 209 16.05 4.34 -14.29
N ASN A 210 16.25 3.13 -13.73
CA ASN A 210 16.56 1.93 -14.50
C ASN A 210 15.46 1.64 -15.53
N TYR A 211 14.19 1.78 -15.14
CA TYR A 211 13.07 1.54 -16.03
C TYR A 211 13.00 2.57 -17.17
N VAL A 212 13.02 3.86 -16.86
CA VAL A 212 12.86 4.90 -17.88
C VAL A 212 14.06 4.99 -18.85
N GLN A 213 15.25 4.63 -18.40
CA GLN A 213 16.43 4.53 -19.26
C GLN A 213 16.33 3.32 -20.21
N LYS A 214 15.86 2.18 -19.71
CA LYS A 214 15.67 0.97 -20.52
C LYS A 214 14.52 1.08 -21.53
N HIS A 215 13.52 1.90 -21.21
CA HIS A 215 12.31 2.09 -22.02
C HIS A 215 12.13 3.56 -22.42
N PRO A 216 12.95 4.11 -23.33
CA PRO A 216 13.00 5.55 -23.62
C PRO A 216 11.69 6.16 -24.16
N GLN A 217 10.75 5.36 -24.64
CA GLN A 217 9.44 5.82 -25.13
C GLN A 217 8.32 5.74 -24.08
N HIS A 218 8.57 5.10 -22.92
CA HIS A 218 7.53 4.95 -21.90
C HIS A 218 7.47 6.18 -20.99
N GLN A 219 6.27 6.64 -20.70
CA GLN A 219 6.00 7.48 -19.53
C GLN A 219 5.85 6.57 -18.30
N MET A 220 6.25 7.04 -17.12
CA MET A 220 6.06 6.28 -15.88
C MET A 220 5.21 7.08 -14.89
N VAL A 221 4.16 6.45 -14.36
CA VAL A 221 3.41 6.98 -13.21
C VAL A 221 3.87 6.23 -11.98
N VAL A 222 4.29 6.95 -10.94
CA VAL A 222 4.83 6.38 -9.71
C VAL A 222 3.88 6.65 -8.56
N PHE A 223 3.44 5.59 -7.88
CA PHE A 223 2.58 5.64 -6.71
C PHE A 223 3.40 5.34 -5.45
N ALA A 224 3.42 6.30 -4.54
CA ALA A 224 4.15 6.20 -3.28
C ALA A 224 3.48 7.06 -2.20
N GLY A 225 3.82 6.79 -0.94
CA GLY A 225 3.41 7.66 0.15
C GLY A 225 3.85 9.11 -0.08
N VAL A 226 2.96 10.05 0.20
CA VAL A 226 3.18 11.48 -0.10
C VAL A 226 4.46 12.01 0.57
N GLY A 227 4.86 11.46 1.70
CA GLY A 227 6.11 11.79 2.37
C GLY A 227 7.38 11.55 1.55
N HIS A 228 7.33 10.64 0.57
CA HIS A 228 8.46 10.32 -0.32
C HIS A 228 8.56 11.22 -1.55
N ILE A 229 7.58 12.09 -1.80
CA ILE A 229 7.53 12.91 -3.03
C ILE A 229 7.37 14.41 -2.78
N SER A 230 7.15 14.83 -1.54
CA SER A 230 6.85 16.22 -1.18
C SER A 230 8.11 17.09 -1.09
N ASP A 231 7.92 18.41 -1.25
CA ASP A 231 8.94 19.47 -1.08
C ASP A 231 10.12 19.35 -2.06
N GLY A 232 9.92 18.69 -3.22
CA GLY A 232 11.00 18.45 -4.17
C GLY A 232 12.10 17.53 -3.63
N ALA A 233 11.83 16.80 -2.55
CA ALA A 233 12.75 15.88 -1.88
C ALA A 233 12.39 14.41 -2.18
N GLY A 234 13.06 13.48 -1.53
CA GLY A 234 12.81 12.05 -1.66
C GLY A 234 13.02 11.49 -3.06
N ILE A 235 12.10 10.65 -3.53
CA ILE A 235 12.24 9.96 -4.82
C ILE A 235 12.43 10.93 -6.00
N PRO A 236 11.64 12.03 -6.16
CA PRO A 236 11.82 12.97 -7.27
C PRO A 236 13.22 13.60 -7.30
N ALA A 237 13.74 14.04 -6.16
CA ALA A 237 15.07 14.61 -6.06
C ALA A 237 16.17 13.62 -6.48
N ASP A 238 16.05 12.37 -6.04
CA ASP A 238 17.01 11.31 -6.35
C ASP A 238 16.94 10.89 -7.82
N VAL A 239 15.78 10.94 -8.46
CA VAL A 239 15.62 10.74 -9.91
C VAL A 239 16.25 11.89 -10.69
N ILE A 240 16.00 13.16 -10.30
CA ILE A 240 16.63 14.35 -10.96
C ILE A 240 18.15 14.29 -10.82
N ARG A 241 18.68 13.92 -9.65
CA ARG A 241 20.12 13.79 -9.43
C ARG A 241 20.76 12.80 -10.39
N GLN A 242 20.07 11.70 -10.71
CA GLN A 242 20.56 10.67 -11.64
C GLN A 242 20.30 11.01 -13.11
N ILE A 243 19.23 11.76 -13.42
CA ILE A 243 18.88 12.20 -14.77
C ILE A 243 18.50 13.69 -14.72
N PRO A 244 19.47 14.63 -14.73
CA PRO A 244 19.20 16.06 -14.52
C PRO A 244 18.25 16.70 -15.54
N ALA A 245 18.15 16.16 -16.75
CA ALA A 245 17.29 16.69 -17.81
C ALA A 245 15.87 16.07 -17.84
N ILE A 246 15.54 15.18 -16.88
CA ILE A 246 14.24 14.53 -16.86
C ILE A 246 13.14 15.53 -16.48
N LYS A 247 12.04 15.49 -17.24
CA LYS A 247 10.83 16.22 -16.85
C LYS A 247 9.98 15.34 -15.95
N LEU A 248 9.64 15.85 -14.79
CA LEU A 248 8.76 15.16 -13.85
C LEU A 248 7.74 16.13 -13.24
N ALA A 249 6.67 15.59 -12.70
CA ALA A 249 5.67 16.33 -11.93
C ALA A 249 5.27 15.52 -10.71
N THR A 250 4.89 16.22 -9.66
CA THR A 250 4.36 15.67 -8.41
C THR A 250 2.90 16.05 -8.22
N VAL A 251 2.08 15.09 -7.83
CA VAL A 251 0.64 15.24 -7.59
C VAL A 251 0.32 14.66 -6.21
N ALA A 252 -0.50 15.31 -5.41
CA ALA A 252 -1.02 14.75 -4.16
C ALA A 252 -2.51 15.05 -3.99
N SER A 253 -3.14 14.37 -3.05
CA SER A 253 -4.52 14.62 -2.67
C SER A 253 -4.60 15.73 -1.62
N ALA A 254 -5.59 16.63 -1.73
CA ALA A 254 -5.72 17.84 -0.90
C ALA A 254 -5.83 17.59 0.60
N SER A 255 -6.27 16.41 1.00
CA SER A 255 -6.44 16.00 2.39
C SER A 255 -5.23 15.25 2.97
N SER A 256 -4.09 15.25 2.27
CA SER A 256 -2.86 14.64 2.78
C SER A 256 -2.24 15.49 3.88
N PRO A 257 -2.19 15.05 5.15
CA PRO A 257 -1.61 15.83 6.24
C PRO A 257 -0.09 16.04 6.06
N ASP A 258 0.58 15.11 5.39
CA ASP A 258 2.01 15.15 5.12
C ASP A 258 2.38 15.88 3.81
N ALA A 259 1.39 16.45 3.12
CA ALA A 259 1.58 17.31 1.96
C ALA A 259 1.02 18.71 2.25
N PRO A 260 1.75 19.56 2.94
CA PRO A 260 1.33 20.93 3.16
C PRO A 260 1.13 21.68 1.83
N PRO A 261 0.35 22.75 1.81
CA PRO A 261 0.15 23.54 0.60
C PRO A 261 1.49 23.91 -0.06
N ASN A 262 1.56 23.76 -1.37
CA ASN A 262 2.74 23.99 -2.21
C ASN A 262 3.92 23.01 -2.03
N SER A 263 3.71 21.88 -1.38
CA SER A 263 4.74 20.83 -1.27
C SER A 263 4.82 19.92 -2.50
N VAL A 264 3.85 20.02 -3.42
CA VAL A 264 3.76 19.31 -4.70
C VAL A 264 3.33 20.27 -5.81
N ASP A 265 3.57 19.89 -7.08
CA ASP A 265 3.23 20.75 -8.23
C ASP A 265 1.71 20.89 -8.42
N HIS A 266 0.96 19.82 -8.13
CA HIS A 266 -0.49 19.78 -8.31
C HIS A 266 -1.20 19.07 -7.16
N THR A 267 -2.38 19.59 -6.82
CA THR A 267 -3.22 19.01 -5.76
C THR A 267 -4.60 18.64 -6.34
N LEU A 268 -5.06 17.42 -6.04
CA LEU A 268 -6.37 16.93 -6.47
C LEU A 268 -7.38 17.00 -5.32
N PRO A 269 -8.64 17.34 -5.59
CA PRO A 269 -9.72 17.19 -4.62
C PRO A 269 -9.77 15.74 -4.13
N SER A 270 -10.05 15.54 -2.85
CA SER A 270 -10.10 14.23 -2.23
C SER A 270 -11.19 14.18 -1.17
N PRO A 271 -12.43 13.90 -1.56
CA PRO A 271 -13.50 13.68 -0.60
C PRO A 271 -13.22 12.39 0.17
N LEU A 272 -13.48 12.40 1.49
CA LEU A 272 -13.27 11.21 2.31
C LEU A 272 -14.20 10.07 1.85
N LEU A 273 -13.61 9.06 1.24
CA LEU A 273 -14.27 7.82 0.86
C LEU A 273 -13.62 6.66 1.60
N ALA A 274 -14.43 5.77 2.15
CA ALA A 274 -13.96 4.60 2.86
C ALA A 274 -14.56 3.34 2.23
N LEU A 275 -13.76 2.29 2.17
CA LEU A 275 -14.26 0.96 1.86
C LEU A 275 -15.13 0.44 3.01
N PRO A 276 -16.14 -0.38 2.73
CA PRO A 276 -16.86 -1.08 3.79
C PRO A 276 -15.88 -1.86 4.67
N PRO A 277 -16.09 -1.89 5.99
CA PRO A 277 -15.19 -2.58 6.90
C PRO A 277 -15.14 -4.08 6.58
N LEU A 278 -13.93 -4.65 6.64
CA LEU A 278 -13.77 -6.11 6.62
C LEU A 278 -14.32 -6.71 7.92
N GLY A 279 -14.87 -7.90 7.78
CA GLY A 279 -15.35 -8.66 8.93
C GLY A 279 -14.21 -9.06 9.87
N LYS A 280 -14.47 -8.98 11.17
CA LYS A 280 -13.52 -9.31 12.24
C LYS A 280 -14.00 -10.49 13.03
N LEU A 281 -13.07 -11.35 13.44
CA LEU A 281 -13.35 -12.45 14.38
C LEU A 281 -13.58 -11.96 15.81
N GLY A 282 -13.07 -10.76 16.14
CA GLY A 282 -13.10 -10.20 17.50
C GLY A 282 -12.12 -10.89 18.44
N LEU A 283 -10.98 -11.35 17.91
CA LEU A 283 -9.92 -12.02 18.65
C LEU A 283 -8.67 -11.11 18.73
N LEU A 284 -8.08 -11.04 19.91
CA LEU A 284 -6.69 -10.62 20.07
C LEU A 284 -5.80 -11.86 19.96
N LEU A 285 -4.88 -11.85 19.02
CA LEU A 285 -4.04 -13.01 18.73
C LEU A 285 -2.57 -12.73 19.05
N ASN A 286 -1.92 -13.71 19.68
CA ASN A 286 -0.49 -13.73 19.95
C ASN A 286 0.20 -14.63 18.91
N PRO A 287 1.12 -14.10 18.08
CA PRO A 287 1.98 -14.92 17.26
C PRO A 287 2.92 -15.77 18.14
N GLN A 288 3.00 -17.06 17.85
CA GLN A 288 3.91 -18.02 18.49
C GLN A 288 4.62 -18.83 17.41
N ALA A 289 5.67 -19.54 17.78
CA ALA A 289 6.38 -20.43 16.85
C ALA A 289 5.47 -21.53 16.27
N SER A 290 4.44 -21.91 16.98
CA SER A 290 3.44 -22.92 16.59
C SER A 290 2.21 -22.37 15.87
N GLY A 291 2.12 -21.04 15.61
CA GLY A 291 0.95 -20.41 14.99
C GLY A 291 0.38 -19.24 15.80
N LEU A 292 -0.92 -19.02 15.69
CA LEU A 292 -1.63 -17.93 16.37
C LEU A 292 -2.45 -18.45 17.54
N SER A 293 -2.16 -18.00 18.77
CA SER A 293 -2.98 -18.29 19.94
C SER A 293 -3.91 -17.14 20.28
N VAL A 294 -5.12 -17.45 20.76
CA VAL A 294 -6.08 -16.46 21.25
C VAL A 294 -5.61 -15.95 22.61
N ALA A 295 -5.17 -14.71 22.67
CA ALA A 295 -4.73 -14.04 23.89
C ALA A 295 -5.90 -13.44 24.68
N ALA A 296 -6.90 -12.91 23.96
CA ALA A 296 -8.14 -12.40 24.50
C ALA A 296 -9.20 -12.37 23.40
N LEU A 297 -10.46 -12.21 23.76
CA LEU A 297 -11.56 -12.06 22.82
C LEU A 297 -12.58 -11.04 23.34
N ASP A 298 -13.19 -10.32 22.43
CA ASP A 298 -14.35 -9.50 22.74
C ASP A 298 -15.52 -10.44 23.07
N THR A 299 -16.05 -10.32 24.26
CA THR A 299 -17.15 -11.18 24.76
C THR A 299 -18.43 -11.08 23.93
N LYS A 300 -18.58 -10.03 23.14
CA LYS A 300 -19.70 -9.83 22.22
C LYS A 300 -19.40 -10.30 20.80
N SER A 301 -18.16 -10.71 20.51
CA SER A 301 -17.76 -11.15 19.16
C SER A 301 -18.44 -12.44 18.74
N GLY A 302 -18.55 -12.64 17.41
CA GLY A 302 -19.07 -13.88 16.86
C GLY A 302 -18.23 -15.10 17.27
N ALA A 303 -16.91 -14.95 17.41
CA ALA A 303 -16.02 -16.01 17.88
C ALA A 303 -16.32 -16.41 19.33
N ALA A 304 -16.54 -15.44 20.25
CA ALA A 304 -16.91 -15.70 21.62
C ALA A 304 -18.28 -16.40 21.72
N GLN A 305 -19.27 -15.90 20.96
CA GLN A 305 -20.61 -16.49 20.91
C GLN A 305 -20.61 -17.91 20.35
N ALA A 306 -19.70 -18.21 19.41
CA ALA A 306 -19.54 -19.55 18.87
C ALA A 306 -18.83 -20.50 19.81
N GLY A 307 -18.16 -20.05 20.89
CA GLY A 307 -17.50 -20.88 21.88
C GLY A 307 -15.98 -20.96 21.79
N VAL A 308 -15.34 -20.07 20.99
CA VAL A 308 -13.88 -19.86 21.00
C VAL A 308 -13.46 -19.32 22.37
N ARG A 309 -12.28 -19.69 22.86
CA ARG A 309 -11.78 -19.33 24.19
C ARG A 309 -10.34 -18.84 24.13
N GLU A 310 -9.93 -18.13 25.17
CA GLU A 310 -8.53 -17.84 25.42
C GLU A 310 -7.71 -19.10 25.50
N GLY A 311 -6.52 -19.09 24.91
CA GLY A 311 -5.64 -20.26 24.84
C GLY A 311 -5.90 -21.15 23.61
N ASP A 312 -7.01 -21.03 22.89
CA ASP A 312 -7.22 -21.74 21.63
C ASP A 312 -6.15 -21.32 20.61
N ARG A 313 -5.66 -22.26 19.81
CA ARG A 313 -4.77 -22.01 18.69
C ARG A 313 -5.56 -22.06 17.37
N VAL A 314 -5.53 -20.99 16.59
CA VAL A 314 -6.18 -20.95 15.28
C VAL A 314 -5.48 -21.94 14.35
N ALA A 315 -6.21 -22.92 13.83
CA ALA A 315 -5.70 -23.93 12.92
C ALA A 315 -6.07 -23.65 11.46
N SER A 316 -7.33 -23.31 11.19
CA SER A 316 -7.79 -22.98 9.85
C SER A 316 -8.99 -22.05 9.83
N LEU A 317 -9.19 -21.36 8.71
CA LEU A 317 -10.39 -20.56 8.40
C LEU A 317 -10.92 -21.01 7.04
N ASP A 318 -12.19 -21.43 6.97
CA ASP A 318 -12.83 -22.01 5.78
C ASP A 318 -11.98 -23.11 5.10
N GLY A 319 -11.30 -23.95 5.90
CA GLY A 319 -10.42 -25.01 5.44
C GLY A 319 -9.00 -24.56 5.02
N VAL A 320 -8.73 -23.26 4.98
CA VAL A 320 -7.39 -22.73 4.72
C VAL A 320 -6.58 -22.75 6.02
N THR A 321 -5.45 -23.46 6.03
CA THR A 321 -4.55 -23.52 7.18
C THR A 321 -3.97 -22.15 7.52
N ILE A 322 -3.94 -21.80 8.81
CA ILE A 322 -3.44 -20.52 9.32
C ILE A 322 -2.18 -20.76 10.14
N HIS A 323 -1.05 -20.35 9.65
CA HIS A 323 0.24 -20.43 10.33
C HIS A 323 0.65 -19.13 11.01
N ASN A 324 0.21 -18.00 10.47
CA ASN A 324 0.61 -16.67 10.92
C ASN A 324 -0.49 -15.62 10.66
N MET A 325 -0.24 -14.38 11.07
CA MET A 325 -1.19 -13.28 10.92
C MET A 325 -1.50 -12.94 9.46
N ALA A 326 -0.54 -13.12 8.54
CA ALA A 326 -0.76 -12.83 7.14
C ALA A 326 -1.69 -13.87 6.49
N ASP A 327 -1.57 -15.15 6.82
CA ASP A 327 -2.52 -16.17 6.38
C ASP A 327 -3.94 -15.81 6.81
N LEU A 328 -4.11 -15.39 8.07
CA LEU A 328 -5.42 -14.99 8.59
C LEU A 328 -5.96 -13.73 7.86
N LYS A 329 -5.13 -12.72 7.69
CA LYS A 329 -5.51 -11.52 6.94
C LYS A 329 -5.90 -11.87 5.50
N LEU A 330 -5.15 -12.75 4.84
CA LEU A 330 -5.43 -13.19 3.49
C LEU A 330 -6.77 -13.95 3.41
N ALA A 331 -7.04 -14.83 4.37
CA ALA A 331 -8.30 -15.59 4.45
C ALA A 331 -9.51 -14.67 4.71
N LEU A 332 -9.32 -13.54 5.41
CA LEU A 332 -10.36 -12.54 5.70
C LEU A 332 -10.46 -11.42 4.65
N ALA A 333 -9.51 -11.29 3.73
CA ALA A 333 -9.35 -10.11 2.85
C ALA A 333 -10.56 -9.77 1.98
N GLN A 334 -11.49 -10.71 1.79
CA GLN A 334 -12.70 -10.52 0.99
C GLN A 334 -13.99 -10.84 1.76
N ARG A 335 -13.91 -10.91 3.10
CA ARG A 335 -15.03 -11.28 3.96
C ARG A 335 -15.63 -10.03 4.60
N PRO A 336 -16.86 -9.64 4.24
CA PRO A 336 -17.50 -8.49 4.86
C PRO A 336 -17.96 -8.79 6.30
N ALA A 337 -18.23 -7.76 7.06
CA ALA A 337 -18.97 -7.90 8.32
C ALA A 337 -20.33 -8.58 8.04
N GLY A 338 -20.77 -9.44 8.96
CA GLY A 338 -21.96 -10.29 8.80
C GLY A 338 -21.73 -11.60 8.04
N ALA A 339 -20.61 -11.78 7.34
CA ALA A 339 -20.30 -13.07 6.73
C ALA A 339 -20.06 -14.16 7.79
N THR A 340 -20.47 -15.39 7.48
CA THR A 340 -20.21 -16.55 8.32
C THR A 340 -19.01 -17.32 7.79
N VAL A 341 -18.06 -17.64 8.67
CA VAL A 341 -16.86 -18.42 8.38
C VAL A 341 -16.74 -19.65 9.27
N GLN A 342 -16.05 -20.67 8.80
CA GLN A 342 -15.74 -21.88 9.58
C GLN A 342 -14.35 -21.73 10.17
N LEU A 343 -14.27 -21.49 11.48
CA LEU A 343 -13.03 -21.38 12.23
C LEU A 343 -12.72 -22.70 12.93
N ALA A 344 -11.59 -23.33 12.61
CA ALA A 344 -11.10 -24.48 13.34
C ALA A 344 -9.98 -24.05 14.30
N VAL A 345 -10.02 -24.56 15.51
CA VAL A 345 -9.03 -24.31 16.56
C VAL A 345 -8.55 -25.58 17.20
N GLU A 346 -7.32 -25.56 17.70
CA GLU A 346 -6.80 -26.58 18.65
C GLU A 346 -6.95 -26.04 20.07
N ARG A 347 -7.47 -26.87 20.95
CA ARG A 347 -7.64 -26.57 22.40
C ARG A 347 -6.85 -27.54 23.23
N SER A 348 -6.12 -27.03 24.21
CA SER A 348 -5.38 -27.90 25.17
C SER A 348 -6.30 -28.86 25.86
N GLY A 349 -5.94 -30.16 25.86
CA GLY A 349 -6.74 -31.23 26.42
C GLY A 349 -7.74 -31.88 25.47
N GLU A 350 -7.99 -31.32 24.30
CA GLU A 350 -8.81 -31.95 23.26
C GLU A 350 -7.89 -32.67 22.25
N ARG A 351 -8.38 -33.80 21.69
CA ARG A 351 -7.62 -34.59 20.69
C ARG A 351 -7.88 -34.13 19.28
N ASP A 352 -9.09 -33.64 18.99
CA ASP A 352 -9.56 -33.27 17.69
C ASP A 352 -9.68 -31.73 17.56
N LEU A 353 -9.63 -31.25 16.34
CA LEU A 353 -9.92 -29.84 16.03
C LEU A 353 -11.38 -29.52 16.37
N LEU A 354 -11.58 -28.42 17.08
CA LEU A 354 -12.91 -27.88 17.33
C LEU A 354 -13.26 -26.92 16.20
N SER A 355 -14.41 -27.13 15.56
CA SER A 355 -14.88 -26.27 14.45
C SER A 355 -16.06 -25.43 14.90
N TYR A 356 -15.98 -24.13 14.62
CA TYR A 356 -16.97 -23.13 14.97
C TYR A 356 -17.47 -22.38 13.77
N SER A 357 -18.79 -22.21 13.67
CA SER A 357 -19.40 -21.30 12.71
C SER A 357 -19.43 -19.90 13.32
N VAL A 358 -18.63 -18.97 12.81
CA VAL A 358 -18.41 -17.64 13.37
C VAL A 358 -19.00 -16.60 12.44
N VAL A 359 -19.88 -15.74 12.94
CA VAL A 359 -20.37 -14.55 12.24
C VAL A 359 -19.38 -13.41 12.48
N LEU A 360 -18.79 -12.88 11.41
CA LEU A 360 -17.85 -11.76 11.46
C LEU A 360 -18.57 -10.45 11.83
N GLN A 361 -17.91 -9.60 12.59
CA GLN A 361 -18.43 -8.29 13.02
C GLN A 361 -17.80 -7.16 12.22
#